data_7e113287d8db302324e9e4f91e3b8777
#
_entry.id   7e113287d8db302324e9e4f91e3b8777
#
_cell.length_a   1.000
_cell.length_b   1.000
_cell.length_c   1.000
_cell.angle_alpha   90.00
_cell.angle_beta   90.00
_cell.angle_gamma   90.00
#
_symmetry.space_group_name_H-M   'P 1'
#
loop_
_entity.id
_entity.type
_entity.pdbx_description
1 polymer ?
#
loop_
_entity_poly.entity_id
_entity_poly.type
_entity_poly.pdbx_seq_one_letter_code
_entity_poly.pdbx_strand_id
1 'polypeptide(L)'
;MLRSKKAISPILATLLLIVIAVAAIVVTYAWIMTYIGNAASQSQFIPYKENIFWNSTEKKTYLTIGNSGTSSGKITKLYIGMAQNNLLNATGSTNIGTGIIVSAKSDATIVLSWPNELATTWTSGNYYYFKAMTDTGLELGPFPEQAP
;
A
#
# COMPACT_ATOMS: atom_id res chain seq x y z
N MET A 1 66.69 35.89 4.39
CA MET A 1 65.84 35.59 3.19
C MET A 1 64.75 34.56 3.56
N LEU A 2 63.60 35.00 3.97
CA LEU A 2 62.47 34.13 4.25
C LEU A 2 61.67 33.93 2.98
N ARG A 3 61.93 32.91 2.17
CA ARG A 3 61.26 32.56 0.96
C ARG A 3 60.00 31.81 1.29
N SER A 4 58.93 32.54 1.19
CA SER A 4 57.51 32.15 0.82
C SER A 4 57.08 30.71 1.06
N LYS A 5 56.51 30.47 2.22
CA LYS A 5 55.58 29.34 2.49
C LYS A 5 54.18 29.57 1.89
N LYS A 6 53.98 30.64 1.11
CA LYS A 6 52.67 31.06 0.59
C LYS A 6 52.21 30.31 -0.66
N ALA A 7 53.07 29.57 -1.36
CA ALA A 7 52.69 28.88 -2.61
C ALA A 7 52.11 27.48 -2.39
N ILE A 8 52.40 26.85 -1.26
CA ILE A 8 51.90 25.47 -0.92
C ILE A 8 50.47 25.54 -0.37
N SER A 9 50.10 26.60 0.34
CA SER A 9 48.80 26.77 0.97
C SER A 9 47.62 26.78 -0.03
N PRO A 10 47.66 27.48 -1.17
CA PRO A 10 46.59 27.44 -2.16
C PRO A 10 46.42 26.06 -2.81
N ILE A 11 47.51 25.35 -3.06
CA ILE A 11 47.47 23.99 -3.66
C ILE A 11 46.84 23.00 -2.69
N LEU A 12 47.21 23.03 -1.42
CA LEU A 12 46.60 22.19 -0.40
C LEU A 12 45.09 22.50 -0.21
N ALA A 13 44.72 23.77 -0.26
CA ALA A 13 43.34 24.19 -0.16
C ALA A 13 42.48 23.67 -1.33
N THR A 14 42.99 23.73 -2.56
CA THR A 14 42.30 23.22 -3.73
C THR A 14 42.17 21.68 -3.73
N LEU A 15 43.23 20.98 -3.29
CA LEU A 15 43.18 19.53 -3.13
C LEU A 15 42.16 19.12 -2.08
N LEU A 16 42.11 19.80 -0.94
CA LEU A 16 41.12 19.53 0.11
C LEU A 16 39.71 19.78 -0.38
N LEU A 17 39.48 20.85 -1.15
CA LEU A 17 38.18 21.18 -1.71
C LEU A 17 37.72 20.11 -2.70
N ILE A 18 38.60 19.58 -3.53
CA ILE A 18 38.30 18.50 -4.46
C ILE A 18 37.88 17.21 -3.69
N VAL A 19 38.64 16.86 -2.65
CA VAL A 19 38.34 15.67 -1.82
C VAL A 19 36.98 15.81 -1.16
N ILE A 20 36.66 16.96 -0.58
CA ILE A 20 35.36 17.21 0.04
C ILE A 20 34.22 17.14 -1.01
N ALA A 21 34.43 17.72 -2.20
CA ALA A 21 33.47 17.70 -3.27
C ALA A 21 33.17 16.27 -3.73
N VAL A 22 34.20 15.44 -3.93
CA VAL A 22 34.02 14.03 -4.32
C VAL A 22 33.32 13.23 -3.22
N ALA A 23 33.73 13.43 -1.96
CA ALA A 23 33.07 12.78 -0.83
C ALA A 23 31.58 13.13 -0.73
N ALA A 24 31.24 14.42 -0.90
CA ALA A 24 29.87 14.88 -0.91
C ALA A 24 29.04 14.24 -2.04
N ILE A 25 29.61 14.12 -3.24
CA ILE A 25 28.93 13.47 -4.39
C ILE A 25 28.63 12.00 -4.09
N VAL A 26 29.61 11.25 -3.54
CA VAL A 26 29.43 9.82 -3.21
C VAL A 26 28.34 9.63 -2.16
N VAL A 27 28.34 10.43 -1.08
CA VAL A 27 27.33 10.35 -0.03
C VAL A 27 25.94 10.69 -0.58
N THR A 28 25.83 11.76 -1.37
CA THR A 28 24.57 12.18 -1.98
C THR A 28 24.03 11.11 -2.93
N TYR A 29 24.90 10.51 -3.74
CA TYR A 29 24.52 9.43 -4.66
C TYR A 29 23.97 8.21 -3.90
N ALA A 30 24.67 7.76 -2.85
CA ALA A 30 24.20 6.64 -2.04
C ALA A 30 22.83 6.92 -1.39
N TRP A 31 22.62 8.13 -0.89
CA TRP A 31 21.34 8.54 -0.30
C TRP A 31 20.20 8.57 -1.33
N ILE A 32 20.46 9.15 -2.51
CA ILE A 32 19.48 9.19 -3.62
C ILE A 32 19.11 7.77 -4.07
N MET A 33 20.07 6.86 -4.22
CA MET A 33 19.79 5.48 -4.62
C MET A 33 18.93 4.74 -3.59
N THR A 34 19.19 4.96 -2.30
CA THR A 34 18.34 4.41 -1.23
C THR A 34 16.92 4.97 -1.29
N TYR A 35 16.78 6.28 -1.49
CA TYR A 35 15.48 6.93 -1.56
C TYR A 35 14.66 6.47 -2.77
N ILE A 36 15.27 6.39 -3.95
CA ILE A 36 14.60 5.92 -5.18
C ILE A 36 14.20 4.45 -5.05
N GLY A 37 15.06 3.60 -4.46
CA GLY A 37 14.76 2.20 -4.22
C GLY A 37 13.53 2.01 -3.33
N ASN A 38 13.40 2.77 -2.26
CA ASN A 38 12.25 2.73 -1.37
C ASN A 38 10.98 3.28 -2.02
N ALA A 39 11.07 4.37 -2.78
CA ALA A 39 9.94 4.95 -3.50
C ALA A 39 9.42 4.02 -4.61
N ALA A 40 10.30 3.33 -5.32
CA ALA A 40 9.93 2.36 -6.35
C ALA A 40 9.21 1.13 -5.75
N SER A 41 9.57 0.71 -4.54
CA SER A 41 8.91 -0.42 -3.86
C SER A 41 7.47 -0.09 -3.46
N GLN A 42 7.17 1.16 -3.09
CA GLN A 42 5.81 1.57 -2.70
C GLN A 42 4.85 1.72 -3.88
N SER A 43 5.33 2.01 -5.08
CA SER A 43 4.48 2.20 -6.26
C SER A 43 4.19 0.91 -7.04
N GLN A 44 4.67 -0.24 -6.59
CA GLN A 44 4.55 -1.51 -7.32
C GLN A 44 3.29 -2.32 -6.98
N PHE A 45 2.65 -2.09 -5.83
CA PHE A 45 1.36 -2.68 -5.48
C PHE A 45 0.24 -1.70 -5.81
N ILE A 46 -0.57 -2.02 -6.82
CA ILE A 46 -1.68 -1.18 -7.31
C ILE A 46 -2.96 -2.01 -7.25
N PRO A 47 -3.60 -2.08 -6.07
CA PRO A 47 -4.84 -2.83 -5.93
C PRO A 47 -6.03 -2.08 -6.51
N TYR A 48 -6.97 -2.81 -7.07
CA TYR A 48 -8.25 -2.29 -7.56
C TYR A 48 -9.39 -3.26 -7.23
N LYS A 49 -10.62 -2.74 -7.11
CA LYS A 49 -11.81 -3.57 -7.02
C LYS A 49 -12.09 -4.18 -8.39
N GLU A 50 -12.15 -5.48 -8.47
CA GLU A 50 -12.54 -6.18 -9.69
C GLU A 50 -14.04 -6.48 -9.68
N ASN A 51 -14.53 -7.18 -8.67
CA ASN A 51 -15.92 -7.59 -8.58
C ASN A 51 -16.37 -7.72 -7.12
N ILE A 52 -17.70 -7.58 -6.91
CA ILE A 52 -18.37 -7.98 -5.66
C ILE A 52 -19.54 -8.87 -6.05
N PHE A 53 -19.56 -10.09 -5.54
CA PHE A 53 -20.60 -11.08 -5.80
C PHE A 53 -21.30 -11.49 -4.50
N TRP A 54 -22.64 -11.51 -4.54
CA TRP A 54 -23.49 -11.87 -3.43
C TRP A 54 -24.03 -13.27 -3.60
N ASN A 55 -23.76 -14.18 -2.66
CA ASN A 55 -24.28 -15.53 -2.66
C ASN A 55 -25.33 -15.69 -1.56
N SER A 56 -26.59 -15.61 -1.92
CA SER A 56 -27.72 -15.71 -0.99
C SER A 56 -27.86 -17.11 -0.38
N THR A 57 -27.50 -18.17 -1.11
CA THR A 57 -27.57 -19.55 -0.63
C THR A 57 -26.55 -19.80 0.49
N GLU A 58 -25.33 -19.33 0.33
CA GLU A 58 -24.27 -19.49 1.32
C GLU A 58 -24.24 -18.39 2.37
N LYS A 59 -25.03 -17.32 2.18
CA LYS A 59 -24.97 -16.08 2.98
C LYS A 59 -23.56 -15.50 3.05
N LYS A 60 -22.92 -15.37 1.89
CA LYS A 60 -21.56 -14.85 1.75
C LYS A 60 -21.50 -13.78 0.67
N THR A 61 -20.60 -12.83 0.87
CA THR A 61 -20.23 -11.82 -0.13
C THR A 61 -18.79 -12.03 -0.52
N TYR A 62 -18.50 -12.10 -1.79
CA TYR A 62 -17.19 -12.32 -2.37
C TYR A 62 -16.70 -11.01 -2.96
N LEU A 63 -15.66 -10.43 -2.36
CA LEU A 63 -14.98 -9.23 -2.85
C LEU A 63 -13.69 -9.65 -3.52
N THR A 64 -13.61 -9.54 -4.84
CA THR A 64 -12.40 -9.80 -5.62
C THR A 64 -11.61 -8.52 -5.80
N ILE A 65 -10.36 -8.55 -5.39
CA ILE A 65 -9.41 -7.45 -5.51
C ILE A 65 -8.27 -7.90 -6.41
N GLY A 66 -8.11 -7.19 -7.54
CA GLY A 66 -7.01 -7.38 -8.45
C GLY A 66 -5.82 -6.48 -8.12
N ASN A 67 -4.65 -6.86 -8.61
CA ASN A 67 -3.41 -6.08 -8.50
C ASN A 67 -2.81 -5.87 -9.89
N SER A 68 -2.88 -4.64 -10.40
CA SER A 68 -2.27 -4.26 -11.67
C SER A 68 -0.77 -3.94 -11.56
N GLY A 69 -0.24 -3.90 -10.36
CA GLY A 69 1.16 -3.61 -10.08
C GLY A 69 2.10 -4.77 -10.38
N THR A 70 3.38 -4.53 -10.21
CA THR A 70 4.47 -5.49 -10.46
C THR A 70 4.99 -6.17 -9.19
N SER A 71 4.49 -5.78 -8.02
CA SER A 71 4.81 -6.40 -6.73
C SER A 71 3.56 -6.91 -6.05
N SER A 72 3.71 -7.95 -5.23
CA SER A 72 2.64 -8.46 -4.39
C SER A 72 2.35 -7.50 -3.23
N GLY A 73 1.09 -7.42 -2.83
CA GLY A 73 0.66 -6.71 -1.63
C GLY A 73 -0.17 -7.61 -0.73
N LYS A 74 -0.40 -7.18 0.50
CA LYS A 74 -1.14 -7.95 1.50
C LYS A 74 -2.31 -7.14 2.04
N ILE A 75 -3.51 -7.71 1.97
CA ILE A 75 -4.72 -7.12 2.55
C ILE A 75 -4.91 -7.71 3.94
N THR A 76 -5.03 -6.84 4.94
CA THR A 76 -5.09 -7.24 6.36
C THR A 76 -6.42 -6.96 7.01
N LYS A 77 -7.22 -6.02 6.48
CA LYS A 77 -8.50 -5.66 7.07
C LYS A 77 -9.56 -5.41 6.01
N LEU A 78 -10.80 -5.74 6.37
CA LEU A 78 -11.99 -5.37 5.62
C LEU A 78 -12.94 -4.61 6.53
N TYR A 79 -13.49 -3.52 6.02
CA TYR A 79 -14.53 -2.73 6.66
C TYR A 79 -15.79 -2.75 5.80
N ILE A 80 -16.96 -2.78 6.45
CA ILE A 80 -18.27 -2.73 5.80
C ILE A 80 -19.19 -1.75 6.52
N GLY A 81 -20.07 -1.08 5.79
CA GLY A 81 -21.06 -0.17 6.37
C GLY A 81 -22.21 0.13 5.41
N MET A 82 -23.28 0.68 5.94
CA MET A 82 -24.40 1.20 5.14
C MET A 82 -24.19 2.67 4.72
N ALA A 83 -23.16 3.32 5.27
CA ALA A 83 -22.78 4.69 4.92
C ALA A 83 -21.26 4.77 4.78
N GLN A 84 -20.81 5.60 3.86
CA GLN A 84 -19.39 5.78 3.53
C GLN A 84 -18.52 6.25 4.72
N ASN A 85 -19.11 7.00 5.63
CA ASN A 85 -18.43 7.56 6.80
C ASN A 85 -18.63 6.74 8.09
N ASN A 86 -19.36 5.65 8.02
CA ASN A 86 -19.61 4.76 9.17
C ASN A 86 -19.37 3.30 8.76
N LEU A 87 -18.09 2.91 8.75
CA LEU A 87 -17.64 1.58 8.38
C LEU A 87 -17.19 0.81 9.63
N LEU A 88 -17.73 -0.38 9.81
CA LEU A 88 -17.38 -1.31 10.87
C LEU A 88 -16.29 -2.28 10.40
N ASN A 89 -15.39 -2.66 11.30
CA ASN A 89 -14.36 -3.65 11.01
C ASN A 89 -14.98 -5.05 10.97
N ALA A 90 -15.10 -5.61 9.78
CA ALA A 90 -15.65 -6.95 9.54
C ALA A 90 -14.57 -8.02 9.29
N THR A 91 -13.31 -7.73 9.59
CA THR A 91 -12.19 -8.65 9.34
C THR A 91 -12.38 -10.00 10.02
N GLY A 92 -12.96 -10.03 11.22
CA GLY A 92 -13.24 -11.26 11.96
C GLY A 92 -14.24 -12.20 11.28
N SER A 93 -15.12 -11.65 10.43
CA SER A 93 -16.12 -12.41 9.66
C SER A 93 -15.65 -12.77 8.25
N THR A 94 -14.35 -12.63 7.97
CA THR A 94 -13.75 -12.91 6.65
C THR A 94 -12.72 -14.02 6.70
N ASN A 95 -12.27 -14.47 5.52
CA ASN A 95 -11.15 -15.39 5.35
C ASN A 95 -9.78 -14.69 5.39
N ILE A 96 -9.70 -13.42 5.80
CA ILE A 96 -8.44 -12.66 5.78
C ILE A 96 -7.40 -13.26 6.74
N GLY A 97 -7.81 -13.69 7.95
CA GLY A 97 -6.89 -14.25 8.93
C GLY A 97 -5.73 -13.30 9.25
N THR A 98 -4.49 -13.74 8.97
CA THR A 98 -3.27 -12.92 9.10
C THR A 98 -3.00 -12.03 7.89
N GLY A 99 -3.86 -12.07 6.88
CA GLY A 99 -3.82 -11.30 5.65
C GLY A 99 -3.83 -12.15 4.39
N ILE A 100 -4.45 -11.63 3.34
CA ILE A 100 -4.51 -12.23 2.00
C ILE A 100 -3.47 -11.57 1.12
N ILE A 101 -2.61 -12.38 0.49
CA ILE A 101 -1.62 -11.89 -0.47
C ILE A 101 -2.28 -11.80 -1.84
N VAL A 102 -2.17 -10.62 -2.46
CA VAL A 102 -2.55 -10.39 -3.85
C VAL A 102 -1.27 -10.29 -4.67
N SER A 103 -0.96 -11.33 -5.42
CA SER A 103 0.26 -11.40 -6.23
C SER A 103 0.25 -10.37 -7.35
N ALA A 104 1.44 -10.05 -7.88
CA ALA A 104 1.56 -9.15 -9.02
C ALA A 104 0.74 -9.67 -10.22
N LYS A 105 -0.03 -8.78 -10.87
CA LYS A 105 -0.86 -9.09 -12.03
C LYS A 105 -1.83 -10.26 -11.82
N SER A 106 -2.33 -10.40 -10.58
CA SER A 106 -3.27 -11.44 -10.15
C SER A 106 -4.36 -10.83 -9.29
N ASP A 107 -5.33 -11.62 -8.94
CA ASP A 107 -6.43 -11.26 -8.05
C ASP A 107 -6.46 -12.16 -6.82
N ALA A 108 -7.20 -11.73 -5.82
CA ALA A 108 -7.52 -12.51 -4.64
C ALA A 108 -8.93 -12.18 -4.17
N THR A 109 -9.65 -13.20 -3.67
CA THR A 109 -11.02 -13.05 -3.22
C THR A 109 -11.09 -13.07 -1.70
N ILE A 110 -11.68 -12.01 -1.15
CA ILE A 110 -12.07 -11.91 0.25
C ILE A 110 -13.49 -12.43 0.37
N VAL A 111 -13.70 -13.39 1.23
CA VAL A 111 -15.03 -13.96 1.50
C VAL A 111 -15.52 -13.38 2.82
N LEU A 112 -16.60 -12.59 2.78
CA LEU A 112 -17.28 -12.04 3.95
C LEU A 112 -18.49 -12.91 4.28
N SER A 113 -18.55 -13.45 5.46
CA SER A 113 -19.67 -14.26 5.95
C SER A 113 -20.73 -13.37 6.61
N TRP A 114 -22.00 -13.80 6.52
CA TRP A 114 -23.13 -13.24 7.25
C TRP A 114 -23.69 -14.33 8.21
N PRO A 115 -23.97 -14.00 9.48
CA PRO A 115 -23.92 -12.66 10.11
C PRO A 115 -22.50 -12.12 10.29
N ASN A 116 -22.42 -10.79 10.39
CA ASN A 116 -21.18 -10.08 10.71
C ASN A 116 -21.49 -8.90 11.65
N GLU A 117 -20.47 -8.07 11.93
CA GLU A 117 -20.56 -6.95 12.86
C GLU A 117 -21.60 -5.90 12.45
N LEU A 118 -21.97 -5.84 11.16
CA LEU A 118 -22.95 -4.89 10.65
C LEU A 118 -24.39 -5.39 10.81
N ALA A 119 -24.66 -6.65 10.42
CA ALA A 119 -26.02 -7.21 10.41
C ALA A 119 -25.99 -8.74 10.33
N THR A 120 -27.15 -9.37 10.61
CA THR A 120 -27.35 -10.81 10.47
C THR A 120 -27.44 -11.28 9.02
N THR A 121 -27.91 -10.40 8.13
CA THR A 121 -27.96 -10.63 6.67
C THR A 121 -28.06 -9.28 5.96
N TRP A 122 -27.77 -9.26 4.67
CA TRP A 122 -28.02 -8.07 3.86
C TRP A 122 -29.52 -7.92 3.52
N THR A 123 -29.90 -6.70 3.19
CA THR A 123 -31.25 -6.37 2.72
C THR A 123 -31.17 -6.09 1.22
N SER A 124 -31.99 -6.77 0.44
CA SER A 124 -32.11 -6.55 -1.02
C SER A 124 -32.39 -5.08 -1.34
N GLY A 125 -31.71 -4.53 -2.33
CA GLY A 125 -31.84 -3.15 -2.78
C GLY A 125 -31.03 -2.12 -1.97
N ASN A 126 -30.50 -2.48 -0.81
CA ASN A 126 -29.67 -1.57 -0.02
C ASN A 126 -28.24 -1.48 -0.56
N TYR A 127 -27.64 -0.29 -0.41
CA TYR A 127 -26.22 -0.09 -0.71
C TYR A 127 -25.37 -0.40 0.51
N TYR A 128 -24.29 -1.13 0.28
CA TYR A 128 -23.24 -1.43 1.24
C TYR A 128 -21.90 -0.90 0.73
N TYR A 129 -21.13 -0.35 1.63
CA TYR A 129 -19.81 0.22 1.34
C TYR A 129 -18.74 -0.71 1.86
N PHE A 130 -17.82 -1.10 0.99
CA PHE A 130 -16.70 -1.97 1.32
C PHE A 130 -15.39 -1.20 1.23
N LYS A 131 -14.55 -1.32 2.25
CA LYS A 131 -13.21 -0.71 2.28
C LYS A 131 -12.21 -1.75 2.75
N ALA A 132 -11.19 -2.00 1.95
CA ALA A 132 -10.07 -2.87 2.31
C ALA A 132 -8.85 -2.03 2.72
N MET A 133 -8.03 -2.57 3.61
CA MET A 133 -6.79 -1.95 4.06
C MET A 133 -5.64 -2.95 3.94
N THR A 134 -4.50 -2.47 3.46
CA THR A 134 -3.27 -3.25 3.33
C THR A 134 -2.44 -3.20 4.62
N ASP A 135 -1.42 -4.03 4.70
CA ASP A 135 -0.40 -4.01 5.77
C ASP A 135 0.45 -2.74 5.75
N THR A 136 0.60 -2.09 4.61
CA THR A 136 1.31 -0.81 4.44
C THR A 136 0.44 0.40 4.79
N GLY A 137 -0.85 0.20 5.11
CA GLY A 137 -1.80 1.27 5.40
C GLY A 137 -2.46 1.90 4.17
N LEU A 138 -2.26 1.33 2.97
CA LEU A 138 -2.98 1.76 1.78
C LEU A 138 -4.46 1.37 1.91
N GLU A 139 -5.34 2.33 1.71
CA GLU A 139 -6.79 2.14 1.73
C GLU A 139 -7.34 1.95 0.32
N LEU A 140 -8.22 0.99 0.17
CA LEU A 140 -8.91 0.66 -1.07
C LEU A 140 -10.43 0.79 -0.87
N GLY A 141 -11.04 1.76 -1.51
CA GLY A 141 -12.45 2.10 -1.33
C GLY A 141 -12.66 3.40 -0.55
N PRO A 142 -13.87 3.64 -0.01
CA PRO A 142 -15.00 2.71 0.05
C PRO A 142 -15.72 2.52 -1.29
N PHE A 143 -16.07 1.27 -1.61
CA PHE A 143 -16.82 0.91 -2.81
C PHE A 143 -18.30 0.71 -2.47
N PRO A 144 -19.22 1.47 -3.06
CA PRO A 144 -20.65 1.20 -2.96
C PRO A 144 -21.03 -0.01 -3.83
N GLU A 145 -21.80 -0.93 -3.27
CA GLU A 145 -22.38 -2.05 -4.00
C GLU A 145 -23.80 -2.30 -3.52
N GLN A 146 -24.73 -2.48 -4.45
CA GLN A 146 -26.12 -2.75 -4.13
C GLN A 146 -26.32 -4.26 -3.93
N ALA A 147 -26.95 -4.63 -2.83
CA ALA A 147 -27.32 -6.03 -2.59
C ALA A 147 -28.50 -6.44 -3.48
N PRO A 148 -28.47 -7.65 -4.03
CA PRO A 148 -29.51 -8.17 -4.92
C PRO A 148 -30.84 -8.43 -4.21
#